data_6d3b71a119bd7f0e1d6fd40f896e270d
#
_entry.id   6d3b71a119bd7f0e1d6fd40f896e270d
#
_cell.length_a   1.000
_cell.length_b   1.000
_cell.length_c   1.000
_cell.angle_alpha   90.00
_cell.angle_beta   90.00
_cell.angle_gamma   90.00
#
_symmetry.space_group_name_H-M   'P 1'
#
loop_
_entity.id
_entity.type
_entity.pdbx_description
1 polymer ?
#
loop_
_entity_poly.entity_id
_entity_poly.type
_entity_poly.pdbx_seq_one_letter_code
_entity_poly.pdbx_strand_id
1 'polypeptide(L)'
;HTEFLAARASVRAPLMVFAGIRPAVALLTTHLPLATAVASVRRPAIVAALARLDEGWRRWFGNRPRIGVAGLNPHAGELGLLGCSDESEVRPAIVQARRDGTDAHGPFPADSVFRHQDLDVILALYNDQGTIMAKRAPTVSVNTTFGLPYPRTSPDHGVAYDIAGKGIANATAMIAAVRLAA
;
A
#
# COMPACT_ATOMS: atom_id res chain seq x y z
N HIS A 1 14.70 -4.71 -4.39
CA HIS A 1 15.33 -4.33 -3.11
C HIS A 1 14.47 -4.75 -1.90
N THR A 2 13.15 -4.53 -1.92
CA THR A 2 12.25 -4.84 -0.79
C THR A 2 12.34 -6.31 -0.39
N GLU A 3 12.23 -7.21 -1.36
CA GLU A 3 12.29 -8.66 -1.16
C GLU A 3 13.67 -9.11 -0.65
N PHE A 4 14.74 -8.52 -1.19
CA PHE A 4 16.12 -8.80 -0.75
C PHE A 4 16.33 -8.39 0.72
N LEU A 5 15.92 -7.18 1.09
CA LEU A 5 16.05 -6.70 2.47
C LEU A 5 15.18 -7.52 3.44
N ALA A 6 13.97 -7.88 3.04
CA ALA A 6 13.09 -8.74 3.82
C ALA A 6 13.68 -10.13 4.06
N ALA A 7 14.25 -10.75 3.01
CA ALA A 7 14.93 -12.05 3.12
C ALA A 7 16.12 -11.98 4.07
N ARG A 8 16.95 -10.93 3.97
CA ARG A 8 18.10 -10.71 4.89
C ARG A 8 17.69 -10.48 6.33
N ALA A 9 16.52 -9.86 6.55
CA ALA A 9 15.95 -9.62 7.87
C ALA A 9 15.06 -10.78 8.38
N SER A 10 14.97 -11.90 7.64
CA SER A 10 14.06 -13.02 7.93
C SER A 10 12.60 -12.60 8.08
N VAL A 11 12.18 -11.56 7.37
CA VAL A 11 10.80 -11.04 7.37
C VAL A 11 10.01 -11.68 6.26
N ARG A 12 8.85 -12.25 6.61
CA ARG A 12 7.87 -12.76 5.66
C ARG A 12 6.87 -11.65 5.32
N ALA A 13 6.53 -11.52 4.04
CA ALA A 13 5.51 -10.60 3.53
C ALA A 13 5.71 -9.12 3.98
N PRO A 14 6.82 -8.46 3.59
CA PRO A 14 6.97 -7.02 3.79
C PRO A 14 5.88 -6.28 3.03
N LEU A 15 5.38 -5.17 3.59
CA LEU A 15 4.32 -4.38 2.96
C LEU A 15 4.90 -3.07 2.42
N MET A 16 4.74 -2.83 1.13
CA MET A 16 5.13 -1.57 0.49
C MET A 16 4.06 -0.51 0.75
N VAL A 17 4.46 0.66 1.22
CA VAL A 17 3.58 1.78 1.53
C VAL A 17 4.16 3.07 0.95
N PHE A 18 3.36 3.80 0.21
CA PHE A 18 3.65 5.16 -0.24
C PHE A 18 3.09 6.14 0.81
N ALA A 19 3.98 6.66 1.63
CA ALA A 19 3.67 7.63 2.69
C ALA A 19 3.97 9.07 2.23
N GLY A 20 3.64 10.09 3.04
CA GLY A 20 3.84 11.51 2.70
C GLY A 20 2.74 12.09 1.80
N ILE A 21 1.77 11.28 1.41
CA ILE A 21 0.55 11.65 0.67
C ILE A 21 -0.67 11.32 1.52
N ARG A 22 -1.82 11.91 1.20
CA ARG A 22 -3.06 11.64 1.93
C ARG A 22 -4.23 11.40 0.97
N PRO A 23 -4.92 10.25 1.10
CA PRO A 23 -4.51 9.09 1.92
C PRO A 23 -3.20 8.46 1.42
N ALA A 24 -2.42 7.85 2.33
CA ALA A 24 -1.28 7.02 1.96
C ALA A 24 -1.76 5.77 1.19
N VAL A 25 -0.86 5.08 0.50
CA VAL A 25 -1.22 3.92 -0.31
C VAL A 25 -0.34 2.73 0.04
N ALA A 26 -0.96 1.63 0.47
CA ALA A 26 -0.31 0.34 0.69
C ALA A 26 -0.64 -0.63 -0.45
N LEU A 27 0.27 -1.52 -0.80
CA LEU A 27 0.08 -2.50 -1.88
C LEU A 27 0.04 -3.93 -1.33
N LEU A 28 -1.08 -4.64 -1.55
CA LEU A 28 -1.18 -6.06 -1.23
C LEU A 28 -0.22 -6.90 -2.08
N THR A 29 -0.21 -6.65 -3.38
CA THR A 29 0.73 -7.27 -4.32
C THR A 29 1.54 -6.20 -5.04
N THR A 30 2.81 -6.50 -5.34
CA THR A 30 3.74 -5.59 -6.00
C THR A 30 4.16 -6.17 -7.37
N HIS A 31 5.38 -6.44 -7.61
CA HIS A 31 6.01 -6.80 -8.88
C HIS A 31 5.59 -8.20 -9.41
N LEU A 32 4.30 -8.41 -9.61
CA LEU A 32 3.72 -9.64 -10.15
C LEU A 32 3.02 -9.36 -11.49
N PRO A 33 2.99 -10.32 -12.42
CA PRO A 33 2.07 -10.28 -13.55
C PRO A 33 0.63 -10.10 -13.08
N LEU A 34 -0.18 -9.30 -13.77
CA LEU A 34 -1.52 -8.94 -13.31
C LEU A 34 -2.40 -10.15 -13.01
N ALA A 35 -2.38 -11.16 -13.87
CA ALA A 35 -3.13 -12.41 -13.65
C ALA A 35 -2.72 -13.11 -12.34
N THR A 36 -1.41 -13.12 -12.02
CA THR A 36 -0.89 -13.68 -10.77
C THR A 36 -1.28 -12.82 -9.58
N ALA A 37 -1.22 -11.50 -9.72
CA ALA A 37 -1.65 -10.56 -8.68
C ALA A 37 -3.12 -10.76 -8.32
N VAL A 38 -4.01 -10.84 -9.31
CA VAL A 38 -5.44 -11.13 -9.13
C VAL A 38 -5.65 -12.47 -8.43
N ALA A 39 -4.95 -13.52 -8.86
CA ALA A 39 -5.03 -14.85 -8.23
C ALA A 39 -4.53 -14.86 -6.78
N SER A 40 -3.66 -13.92 -6.40
CA SER A 40 -3.10 -13.77 -5.05
C SER A 40 -4.01 -12.99 -4.10
N VAL A 41 -5.06 -12.34 -4.59
CA VAL A 41 -6.04 -11.63 -3.77
C VAL A 41 -6.91 -12.66 -3.06
N ARG A 42 -6.46 -13.08 -1.87
CA ARG A 42 -7.11 -14.09 -1.05
C ARG A 42 -7.29 -13.56 0.37
N ARG A 43 -8.38 -13.97 1.02
CA ARG A 43 -8.72 -13.55 2.39
C ARG A 43 -7.53 -13.61 3.36
N PRO A 44 -6.75 -14.72 3.46
CA PRO A 44 -5.63 -14.76 4.41
C PRO A 44 -4.54 -13.73 4.10
N ALA A 45 -4.27 -13.47 2.82
CA ALA A 45 -3.27 -12.47 2.41
C ALA A 45 -3.72 -11.05 2.77
N ILE A 46 -5.00 -10.73 2.55
CA ILE A 46 -5.58 -9.42 2.88
C ILE A 46 -5.57 -9.20 4.40
N VAL A 47 -5.99 -10.20 5.19
CA VAL A 47 -5.97 -10.12 6.66
C VAL A 47 -4.55 -9.87 7.18
N ALA A 48 -3.57 -10.62 6.68
CA ALA A 48 -2.17 -10.45 7.06
C ALA A 48 -1.64 -9.06 6.67
N ALA A 49 -1.99 -8.55 5.49
CA ALA A 49 -1.60 -7.20 5.05
C ALA A 49 -2.23 -6.11 5.91
N LEU A 50 -3.51 -6.22 6.26
CA LEU A 50 -4.22 -5.27 7.13
C LEU A 50 -3.61 -5.24 8.54
N ALA A 51 -3.31 -6.39 9.13
CA ALA A 51 -2.65 -6.48 10.43
C ALA A 51 -1.27 -5.82 10.40
N ARG A 52 -0.47 -6.10 9.36
CA ARG A 52 0.86 -5.50 9.18
C ARG A 52 0.79 -4.01 8.92
N LEU A 53 -0.23 -3.55 8.21
CA LEU A 53 -0.45 -2.13 7.94
C LEU A 53 -0.78 -1.38 9.24
N ASP A 54 -1.69 -1.91 10.06
CA ASP A 54 -2.05 -1.34 11.36
C ASP A 54 -0.85 -1.29 12.32
N GLU A 55 -0.11 -2.41 12.46
CA GLU A 55 1.10 -2.49 13.29
C GLU A 55 2.19 -1.52 12.81
N GLY A 56 2.50 -1.55 11.51
CA GLY A 56 3.53 -0.69 10.92
C GLY A 56 3.17 0.77 11.03
N TRP A 57 1.92 1.13 10.79
CA TRP A 57 1.45 2.51 10.91
C TRP A 57 1.60 3.05 12.33
N ARG A 58 1.16 2.30 13.34
CA ARG A 58 1.32 2.70 14.75
C ARG A 58 2.79 2.89 15.12
N ARG A 59 3.66 2.01 14.63
CA ARG A 59 5.09 2.10 14.90
C ARG A 59 5.73 3.35 14.27
N TRP A 60 5.28 3.74 13.06
CA TRP A 60 5.86 4.86 12.33
C TRP A 60 5.24 6.22 12.69
N PHE A 61 3.94 6.26 12.92
CA PHE A 61 3.18 7.50 13.08
C PHE A 61 2.57 7.68 14.48
N GLY A 62 2.65 6.69 15.35
CA GLY A 62 2.22 6.76 16.75
C GLY A 62 0.70 6.71 16.98
N ASN A 63 -0.12 6.68 15.93
CA ASN A 63 -1.58 6.64 16.01
C ASN A 63 -2.15 5.40 15.29
N ARG A 64 -3.40 5.09 15.57
CA ARG A 64 -4.12 4.02 14.89
C ARG A 64 -4.64 4.52 13.54
N PRO A 65 -4.36 3.81 12.42
CA PRO A 65 -4.85 4.22 11.11
C PRO A 65 -6.31 3.84 10.89
N ARG A 66 -7.04 4.67 10.15
CA ARG A 66 -8.28 4.30 9.51
C ARG A 66 -7.98 3.81 8.09
N ILE A 67 -8.15 2.51 7.85
CA ILE A 67 -7.70 1.83 6.63
C ILE A 67 -8.88 1.61 5.68
N GLY A 68 -8.79 2.17 4.47
CA GLY A 68 -9.68 1.80 3.37
C GLY A 68 -9.13 0.63 2.58
N VAL A 69 -9.99 -0.29 2.13
CA VAL A 69 -9.61 -1.38 1.23
C VAL A 69 -10.26 -1.15 -0.12
N ALA A 70 -9.46 -1.06 -1.17
CA ALA A 70 -9.97 -0.95 -2.54
C ALA A 70 -10.61 -2.27 -2.98
N GLY A 71 -11.65 -2.20 -3.79
CA GLY A 71 -12.24 -3.36 -4.46
C GLY A 71 -11.32 -3.87 -5.57
N LEU A 72 -11.41 -5.17 -5.86
CA LEU A 72 -10.68 -5.80 -6.95
C LEU A 72 -11.37 -5.52 -8.30
N ASN A 73 -12.69 -5.65 -8.32
CA ASN A 73 -13.51 -5.46 -9.51
C ASN A 73 -14.12 -4.06 -9.58
N PRO A 74 -14.58 -3.60 -10.75
CA PRO A 74 -15.34 -2.36 -10.87
C PRO A 74 -16.50 -2.33 -9.86
N HIS A 75 -16.78 -1.16 -9.27
CA HIS A 75 -17.83 -0.97 -8.27
C HIS A 75 -17.72 -1.93 -7.06
N ALA A 76 -16.48 -2.39 -6.73
CA ALA A 76 -16.24 -3.38 -5.69
C ALA A 76 -17.10 -4.66 -5.87
N GLY A 77 -17.23 -5.11 -7.13
CA GLY A 77 -17.95 -6.32 -7.51
C GLY A 77 -19.47 -6.20 -7.60
N GLU A 78 -20.06 -5.07 -7.18
CA GLU A 78 -21.51 -4.80 -7.20
C GLU A 78 -22.35 -6.01 -6.74
N LEU A 79 -22.11 -6.46 -5.51
CA LEU A 79 -22.74 -7.64 -4.90
C LEU A 79 -22.55 -8.95 -5.70
N GLY A 80 -21.45 -9.06 -6.45
CA GLY A 80 -21.10 -10.23 -7.25
C GLY A 80 -21.47 -10.13 -8.74
N LEU A 81 -22.19 -9.09 -9.14
CA LEU A 81 -22.59 -8.89 -10.54
C LEU A 81 -21.38 -8.71 -11.47
N LEU A 82 -20.35 -8.01 -10.99
CA LEU A 82 -19.13 -7.73 -11.75
C LEU A 82 -17.93 -8.59 -11.29
N GLY A 83 -18.20 -9.73 -10.64
CA GLY A 83 -17.20 -10.67 -10.16
C GLY A 83 -17.34 -10.94 -8.67
N CYS A 84 -17.10 -12.19 -8.28
CA CYS A 84 -17.37 -12.66 -6.91
C CYS A 84 -16.23 -12.39 -5.91
N SER A 85 -15.03 -12.02 -6.36
CA SER A 85 -13.84 -11.95 -5.49
C SER A 85 -13.97 -10.92 -4.37
N ASP A 86 -14.67 -9.81 -4.60
CA ASP A 86 -14.90 -8.80 -3.58
C ASP A 86 -15.79 -9.32 -2.45
N GLU A 87 -16.81 -10.12 -2.79
CA GLU A 87 -17.72 -10.73 -1.83
C GLU A 87 -17.10 -11.97 -1.14
N SER A 88 -16.35 -12.79 -1.87
CA SER A 88 -15.82 -14.05 -1.34
C SER A 88 -14.47 -13.91 -0.61
N GLU A 89 -13.66 -12.93 -0.95
CA GLU A 89 -12.32 -12.74 -0.40
C GLU A 89 -12.15 -11.41 0.35
N VAL A 90 -12.48 -10.27 -0.31
CA VAL A 90 -12.17 -8.95 0.23
C VAL A 90 -13.07 -8.59 1.41
N ARG A 91 -14.37 -8.68 1.24
CA ARG A 91 -15.34 -8.35 2.31
C ARG A 91 -15.14 -9.22 3.56
N PRO A 92 -15.00 -10.56 3.46
CA PRO A 92 -14.75 -11.41 4.62
C PRO A 92 -13.40 -11.12 5.32
N ALA A 93 -12.37 -10.71 4.55
CA ALA A 93 -11.10 -10.30 5.11
C ALA A 93 -11.22 -9.03 5.96
N ILE A 94 -11.95 -8.03 5.49
CA ILE A 94 -12.22 -6.79 6.23
C ILE A 94 -12.99 -7.09 7.52
N VAL A 95 -14.02 -7.93 7.44
CA VAL A 95 -14.82 -8.33 8.61
C VAL A 95 -13.94 -9.03 9.65
N GLN A 96 -13.05 -9.93 9.22
CA GLN A 96 -12.10 -10.59 10.12
C GLN A 96 -11.12 -9.60 10.72
N ALA A 97 -10.46 -8.76 9.93
CA ALA A 97 -9.50 -7.77 10.42
C ALA A 97 -10.12 -6.83 11.47
N ARG A 98 -11.39 -6.43 11.28
CA ARG A 98 -12.13 -5.64 12.28
C ARG A 98 -12.35 -6.40 13.59
N ARG A 99 -12.70 -7.69 13.54
CA ARG A 99 -12.82 -8.54 14.72
C ARG A 99 -11.49 -8.68 15.46
N ASP A 100 -10.39 -8.72 14.70
CA ASP A 100 -9.03 -8.81 15.22
C ASP A 100 -8.50 -7.44 15.70
N GLY A 101 -9.32 -6.40 15.63
CA GLY A 101 -9.04 -5.09 16.19
C GLY A 101 -8.48 -4.05 15.21
N THR A 102 -8.38 -4.33 13.91
CA THR A 102 -7.96 -3.35 12.88
C THR A 102 -9.13 -2.46 12.46
N ASP A 103 -8.93 -1.15 12.32
CA ASP A 103 -9.96 -0.22 11.83
C ASP A 103 -9.99 -0.21 10.29
N ALA A 104 -10.53 -1.29 9.70
CA ALA A 104 -10.60 -1.51 8.26
C ALA A 104 -12.01 -1.30 7.70
N HIS A 105 -12.12 -0.63 6.55
CA HIS A 105 -13.37 -0.25 5.89
C HIS A 105 -13.37 -0.61 4.41
N GLY A 106 -14.53 -0.88 3.83
CA GLY A 106 -14.69 -1.24 2.42
C GLY A 106 -15.38 -2.60 2.22
N PRO A 107 -15.18 -3.27 1.06
CA PRO A 107 -14.41 -2.76 -0.08
C PRO A 107 -15.06 -1.52 -0.70
N PHE A 108 -14.24 -0.57 -1.13
CA PHE A 108 -14.68 0.63 -1.84
C PHE A 108 -14.37 0.51 -3.33
N PRO A 109 -15.17 1.10 -4.23
CA PRO A 109 -14.79 1.22 -5.64
C PRO A 109 -13.42 1.89 -5.78
N ALA A 110 -12.51 1.26 -6.53
CA ALA A 110 -11.11 1.70 -6.62
C ALA A 110 -10.94 3.07 -7.30
N ASP A 111 -11.86 3.44 -8.19
CA ASP A 111 -11.88 4.72 -8.89
C ASP A 111 -12.21 5.93 -7.99
N SER A 112 -12.83 5.69 -6.85
CA SER A 112 -13.32 6.75 -5.96
C SER A 112 -12.69 6.73 -4.56
N VAL A 113 -12.20 5.59 -4.07
CA VAL A 113 -11.70 5.44 -2.70
C VAL A 113 -10.59 6.44 -2.34
N PHE A 114 -9.75 6.83 -3.29
CA PHE A 114 -8.65 7.77 -3.06
C PHE A 114 -9.10 9.22 -2.83
N ARG A 115 -10.40 9.52 -2.95
CA ARG A 115 -10.99 10.83 -2.62
C ARG A 115 -11.44 10.94 -1.16
N HIS A 116 -11.44 9.83 -0.41
CA HIS A 116 -11.84 9.79 1.00
C HIS A 116 -10.79 10.45 1.89
N GLN A 117 -11.09 11.65 2.37
CA GLN A 117 -10.19 12.44 3.25
C GLN A 117 -10.18 11.94 4.70
N ASP A 118 -11.13 11.12 5.07
CA ASP A 118 -11.29 10.51 6.39
C ASP A 118 -10.48 9.21 6.55
N LEU A 119 -9.89 8.70 5.46
CA LEU A 119 -8.99 7.55 5.50
C LEU A 119 -7.53 8.00 5.60
N ASP A 120 -6.77 7.36 6.48
CA ASP A 120 -5.32 7.61 6.60
C ASP A 120 -4.53 6.90 5.52
N VAL A 121 -4.94 5.66 5.19
CA VAL A 121 -4.26 4.81 4.22
C VAL A 121 -5.24 3.92 3.49
N ILE A 122 -4.94 3.63 2.22
CA ILE A 122 -5.72 2.72 1.38
C ILE A 122 -4.86 1.50 1.06
N LEU A 123 -5.39 0.31 1.32
CA LEU A 123 -4.83 -0.94 0.82
C LEU A 123 -5.34 -1.17 -0.60
N ALA A 124 -4.48 -0.95 -1.58
CA ALA A 124 -4.69 -1.34 -2.97
C ALA A 124 -4.31 -2.80 -3.16
N LEU A 125 -5.06 -3.52 -4.00
CA LEU A 125 -4.92 -4.98 -4.13
C LEU A 125 -3.85 -5.40 -5.15
N TYR A 126 -3.50 -4.52 -6.10
CA TYR A 126 -2.41 -4.76 -7.04
C TYR A 126 -1.64 -3.47 -7.34
N ASN A 127 -0.45 -3.65 -7.92
CA ASN A 127 0.53 -2.59 -8.08
C ASN A 127 -0.05 -1.31 -8.72
N ASP A 128 -0.59 -1.41 -9.94
CA ASP A 128 -0.99 -0.23 -10.71
C ASP A 128 -2.20 0.47 -10.11
N GLN A 129 -3.10 -0.27 -9.45
CA GLN A 129 -4.24 0.31 -8.72
C GLN A 129 -3.79 1.35 -7.69
N GLY A 130 -2.69 1.08 -6.99
CA GLY A 130 -2.17 1.98 -5.96
C GLY A 130 -1.12 2.96 -6.49
N THR A 131 -0.17 2.51 -7.32
CA THR A 131 0.97 3.34 -7.74
C THR A 131 0.56 4.48 -8.67
N ILE A 132 -0.45 4.29 -9.53
CA ILE A 132 -0.99 5.36 -10.37
C ILE A 132 -1.48 6.52 -9.48
N MET A 133 -2.21 6.21 -8.42
CA MET A 133 -2.73 7.21 -7.50
C MET A 133 -1.63 7.85 -6.65
N ALA A 134 -0.69 7.06 -6.13
CA ALA A 134 0.43 7.56 -5.36
C ALA A 134 1.28 8.56 -6.16
N LYS A 135 1.56 8.25 -7.44
CA LYS A 135 2.36 9.10 -8.34
C LYS A 135 1.62 10.34 -8.86
N ARG A 136 0.30 10.38 -8.77
CA ARG A 136 -0.50 11.56 -9.12
C ARG A 136 -0.80 12.48 -7.94
N ALA A 137 -0.37 12.09 -6.73
CA ALA A 137 -0.55 12.92 -5.55
C ALA A 137 0.15 14.29 -5.73
N PRO A 138 -0.43 15.38 -5.22
CA PRO A 138 0.16 16.72 -5.35
C PRO A 138 1.43 16.89 -4.50
N THR A 139 1.65 16.02 -3.54
CA THR A 139 2.82 16.01 -2.66
C THR A 139 3.75 14.85 -3.01
N VAL A 140 5.00 14.93 -2.56
CA VAL A 140 6.00 13.91 -2.81
C VAL A 140 5.69 12.65 -2.00
N SER A 141 5.44 11.54 -2.69
CA SER A 141 5.32 10.23 -2.05
C SER A 141 6.70 9.66 -1.70
N VAL A 142 6.76 8.98 -0.57
CA VAL A 142 7.94 8.26 -0.11
C VAL A 142 7.62 6.77 -0.05
N ASN A 143 8.37 5.97 -0.77
CA ASN A 143 8.24 4.51 -0.71
C ASN A 143 8.83 4.00 0.60
N THR A 144 7.99 3.44 1.47
CA THR A 144 8.37 2.83 2.74
C THR A 144 8.10 1.33 2.73
N THR A 145 8.75 0.60 3.65
CA THR A 145 8.50 -0.84 3.80
C THR A 145 8.15 -1.14 5.25
N PHE A 146 6.90 -1.50 5.50
CA PHE A 146 6.46 -1.97 6.83
C PHE A 146 6.81 -3.43 7.05
N GLY A 147 7.05 -3.77 8.32
CA GLY A 147 7.42 -5.12 8.74
C GLY A 147 8.91 -5.38 8.83
N LEU A 148 9.78 -4.50 8.35
CA LEU A 148 11.21 -4.59 8.60
C LEU A 148 11.54 -4.18 10.05
N PRO A 149 12.60 -4.75 10.68
CA PRO A 149 13.01 -4.39 12.04
C PRO A 149 13.66 -3.00 12.14
N TYR A 150 13.93 -2.37 11.01
CA TYR A 150 14.53 -1.04 10.87
C TYR A 150 13.72 -0.19 9.89
N PRO A 151 13.79 1.15 9.97
CA PRO A 151 13.20 2.04 8.97
C PRO A 151 13.83 1.81 7.59
N ARG A 152 12.98 1.70 6.57
CA ARG A 152 13.41 1.68 5.17
C ARG A 152 12.52 2.61 4.37
N THR A 153 13.12 3.67 3.87
CA THR A 153 12.51 4.64 2.97
C THR A 153 13.29 4.75 1.68
N SER A 154 12.65 5.15 0.62
CA SER A 154 13.30 5.51 -0.63
C SER A 154 12.47 6.53 -1.41
N PRO A 155 13.10 7.33 -2.29
CA PRO A 155 12.36 8.12 -3.28
C PRO A 155 11.51 7.22 -4.16
N ASP A 156 10.43 7.78 -4.68
CA ASP A 156 9.49 7.08 -5.56
C ASP A 156 9.84 7.22 -7.06
N HIS A 157 11.06 7.59 -7.39
CA HIS A 157 11.53 7.68 -8.78
C HIS A 157 12.54 6.57 -9.11
N GLY A 158 12.74 6.33 -10.42
CA GLY A 158 13.73 5.39 -10.93
C GLY A 158 15.15 5.92 -10.84
N VAL A 159 16.09 5.18 -11.44
CA VAL A 159 17.54 5.46 -11.39
C VAL A 159 17.98 6.71 -12.15
N ALA A 160 17.16 7.20 -13.12
CA ALA A 160 17.40 8.41 -13.88
C ALA A 160 18.83 8.46 -14.51
N TYR A 161 19.21 7.43 -15.22
CA TYR A 161 20.52 7.30 -15.87
C TYR A 161 20.83 8.44 -16.84
N ASP A 162 19.79 9.01 -17.44
CA ASP A 162 19.87 10.12 -18.39
C ASP A 162 20.44 11.42 -17.78
N ILE A 163 20.30 11.60 -16.46
CA ILE A 163 20.83 12.78 -15.74
C ILE A 163 21.96 12.44 -14.77
N ALA A 164 22.38 11.20 -14.72
CA ALA A 164 23.49 10.78 -13.82
C ALA A 164 24.78 11.54 -14.12
N GLY A 165 25.44 12.06 -13.09
CA GLY A 165 26.68 12.84 -13.21
C GLY A 165 26.52 14.28 -13.70
N LYS A 166 25.31 14.73 -14.11
CA LYS A 166 25.08 16.08 -14.65
C LYS A 166 24.81 17.17 -13.60
N GLY A 167 24.66 16.80 -12.32
CA GLY A 167 24.41 17.76 -11.23
C GLY A 167 23.02 18.45 -11.27
N ILE A 168 22.07 17.94 -12.04
CA ILE A 168 20.74 18.54 -12.26
C ILE A 168 19.61 17.75 -11.58
N ALA A 169 19.91 16.71 -10.83
CA ALA A 169 18.92 15.88 -10.15
C ALA A 169 18.16 16.68 -9.10
N ASN A 170 16.83 16.53 -9.06
CA ASN A 170 16.00 17.12 -8.03
C ASN A 170 16.06 16.26 -6.75
N ALA A 171 16.60 16.82 -5.66
CA ALA A 171 16.79 16.11 -4.40
C ALA A 171 15.53 16.03 -3.52
N THR A 172 14.41 16.66 -3.89
CA THR A 172 13.21 16.79 -3.07
C THR A 172 12.69 15.45 -2.56
N ALA A 173 12.60 14.44 -3.42
CA ALA A 173 12.13 13.11 -3.04
C ALA A 173 13.09 12.40 -2.07
N MET A 174 14.41 12.55 -2.23
CA MET A 174 15.40 11.99 -1.31
C MET A 174 15.35 12.69 0.04
N ILE A 175 15.21 14.01 0.08
CA ILE A 175 15.06 14.78 1.31
C ILE A 175 13.80 14.33 2.06
N ALA A 176 12.67 14.15 1.35
CA ALA A 176 11.45 13.64 1.95
C ALA A 176 11.63 12.23 2.53
N ALA A 177 12.33 11.34 1.81
CA ALA A 177 12.61 9.99 2.27
C ALA A 177 13.49 9.98 3.53
N VAL A 178 14.53 10.81 3.59
CA VAL A 178 15.40 10.93 4.77
C VAL A 178 14.61 11.48 5.97
N ARG A 179 13.81 12.54 5.77
CA ARG A 179 12.98 13.13 6.84
C ARG A 179 11.97 12.16 7.43
N LEU A 180 11.41 11.29 6.59
CA LEU A 180 10.44 10.29 7.06
C LEU A 180 11.12 9.18 7.86
N ALA A 181 12.41 8.90 7.64
CA ALA A 181 13.16 7.86 8.35
C ALA A 181 13.75 8.33 9.68
N ALA A 182 13.90 9.65 9.87
CA ALA A 182 14.46 10.28 11.07
C ALA A 182 13.42 10.44 12.18
#